data_aa9290ea0e8f7603ba1e5e79292c3949
#
_entry.id   aa9290ea0e8f7603ba1e5e79292c3949
#
_cell.length_a   1.000
_cell.length_b   1.000
_cell.length_c   1.000
_cell.angle_alpha   90.00
_cell.angle_beta   90.00
_cell.angle_gamma   90.00
#
_symmetry.space_group_name_H-M   'P 1'
#
loop_
_entity.id
_entity.type
_entity.pdbx_description
1 polymer ?
#
loop_
_entity_poly.entity_id
_entity_poly.type
_entity_poly.pdbx_seq_one_letter_code
_entity_poly.pdbx_strand_id
1 'polypeptide(L)'
;MKYQNIENFPNIDSWKIIDNNCFFVSDDVVKVIGKEVNIPIPLPYWGIDFNPSFFNVFTNRSVNTFFNYQGKVINTFEERNFYYYFSDSSFIYYDRVSKRLMYNDLELLRGKILSSYIFDELLFFEKENKIQTINFLSGQFLWEFSLSSLGKGKDYSTDEEFDYEVEQIVGIYNNILWVYIERGGFIGLDIQTGELKHRILGIPKRNLLGKVDSYVDSEEFYIFYRAKFILDEKKGIIIGLIADRFFEIDLNKEKITPMLYGMWDKMEKMNLKKYGINGNTSLQEDLLYFYNDKELQFGILDINTKEIIYISEPIAVGERDDSFTRLRDLKVSENKVYILDSNHTLHIFEREK
;
A
#
# COMPACT_ATOMS: atom_id res chain seq x y z
N MET A 1 1.17 26.31 6.45
CA MET A 1 1.83 25.48 5.43
C MET A 1 1.18 25.82 4.10
N LYS A 2 1.94 25.93 3.02
CA LYS A 2 1.41 26.16 1.67
C LYS A 2 2.13 25.27 0.68
N TYR A 3 1.44 24.87 -0.36
CA TYR A 3 1.98 24.09 -1.49
C TYR A 3 1.63 24.78 -2.79
N GLN A 4 2.57 24.79 -3.72
CA GLN A 4 2.40 25.30 -5.06
C GLN A 4 2.49 24.15 -6.06
N ASN A 5 1.56 24.08 -7.03
CA ASN A 5 1.73 23.20 -8.18
C ASN A 5 2.89 23.72 -9.03
N ILE A 6 3.91 22.90 -9.20
CA ILE A 6 5.13 23.28 -9.93
C ILE A 6 5.21 22.64 -11.31
N GLU A 7 4.57 21.48 -11.51
CA GLU A 7 4.66 20.75 -12.75
C GLU A 7 3.51 19.74 -12.93
N ASN A 8 3.11 19.49 -14.18
CA ASN A 8 2.12 18.49 -14.55
C ASN A 8 2.63 17.68 -15.75
N PHE A 9 2.61 16.37 -15.64
CA PHE A 9 2.99 15.44 -16.69
C PHE A 9 1.76 14.65 -17.15
N PRO A 10 1.27 14.84 -18.39
CA PRO A 10 0.18 14.06 -18.95
C PRO A 10 0.63 12.68 -19.43
N ASN A 11 -0.34 11.82 -19.75
CA ASN A 11 -0.15 10.51 -20.36
C ASN A 11 0.77 9.58 -19.54
N ILE A 12 0.58 9.55 -18.22
CA ILE A 12 1.35 8.68 -17.33
C ILE A 12 0.77 7.27 -17.33
N ASP A 13 1.51 6.31 -17.81
CA ASP A 13 1.13 4.89 -17.79
C ASP A 13 1.57 4.18 -16.51
N SER A 14 2.75 4.53 -16.01
CA SER A 14 3.32 3.96 -14.78
C SER A 14 4.22 4.97 -14.09
N TRP A 15 4.28 4.92 -12.74
CA TRP A 15 5.16 5.77 -11.97
C TRP A 15 5.53 5.17 -10.63
N LYS A 16 6.69 5.56 -10.10
CA LYS A 16 7.20 5.13 -8.80
C LYS A 16 8.16 6.15 -8.22
N ILE A 17 8.14 6.31 -6.90
CA ILE A 17 9.16 7.06 -6.16
C ILE A 17 10.12 6.07 -5.53
N ILE A 18 11.42 6.26 -5.80
CA ILE A 18 12.50 5.43 -5.28
C ILE A 18 13.66 6.36 -4.92
N ASP A 19 14.14 6.30 -3.68
CA ASP A 19 15.25 7.12 -3.19
C ASP A 19 15.08 8.62 -3.56
N ASN A 20 13.90 9.16 -3.28
CA ASN A 20 13.50 10.54 -3.58
C ASN A 20 13.47 10.92 -5.08
N ASN A 21 13.65 9.97 -5.99
CA ASN A 21 13.51 10.20 -7.42
C ASN A 21 12.14 9.71 -7.88
N CYS A 22 11.44 10.52 -8.66
CA CYS A 22 10.22 10.11 -9.32
C CYS A 22 10.52 9.60 -10.74
N PHE A 23 10.30 8.32 -10.94
CA PHE A 23 10.37 7.61 -12.22
C PHE A 23 8.98 7.50 -12.81
N PHE A 24 8.84 7.71 -14.10
CA PHE A 24 7.54 7.56 -14.75
C PHE A 24 7.69 7.26 -16.24
N VAL A 25 6.61 6.79 -16.84
CA VAL A 25 6.46 6.60 -18.28
C VAL A 25 5.41 7.57 -18.79
N SER A 26 5.78 8.35 -19.78
CA SER A 26 4.86 9.23 -20.50
C SER A 26 5.19 9.16 -21.99
N ASP A 27 4.16 8.97 -22.81
CA ASP A 27 4.29 8.87 -24.28
C ASP A 27 5.33 7.82 -24.71
N ASP A 28 5.28 6.63 -24.10
CA ASP A 28 6.18 5.50 -24.35
C ASP A 28 7.67 5.79 -24.07
N VAL A 29 7.95 6.75 -23.21
CA VAL A 29 9.32 7.12 -22.81
C VAL A 29 9.45 7.06 -21.29
N VAL A 30 10.47 6.35 -20.80
CA VAL A 30 10.90 6.41 -19.39
C VAL A 30 11.57 7.73 -19.10
N LYS A 31 11.11 8.42 -18.09
CA LYS A 31 11.61 9.71 -17.60
C LYS A 31 11.89 9.67 -16.11
N VAL A 32 12.78 10.54 -15.64
CA VAL A 32 13.06 10.76 -14.22
C VAL A 32 13.05 12.26 -13.95
N ILE A 33 12.26 12.69 -12.98
CA ILE A 33 12.14 14.12 -12.65
C ILE A 33 13.50 14.67 -12.24
N GLY A 34 13.87 15.80 -12.83
CA GLY A 34 15.15 16.48 -12.53
C GLY A 34 16.39 15.82 -13.13
N LYS A 35 16.22 14.81 -14.00
CA LYS A 35 17.35 14.14 -14.68
C LYS A 35 17.12 14.06 -16.20
N GLU A 36 18.19 14.10 -16.97
CA GLU A 36 18.16 13.90 -18.42
C GLU A 36 18.04 12.41 -18.78
N VAL A 37 16.93 11.77 -18.36
CA VAL A 37 16.62 10.39 -18.71
C VAL A 37 15.44 10.40 -19.66
N ASN A 38 15.64 9.95 -20.90
CA ASN A 38 14.61 9.81 -21.92
C ASN A 38 14.86 8.51 -22.70
N ILE A 39 14.29 7.41 -22.21
CA ILE A 39 14.53 6.09 -22.79
C ILE A 39 13.26 5.59 -23.46
N PRO A 40 13.20 5.49 -24.80
CA PRO A 40 12.06 4.94 -25.51
C PRO A 40 11.85 3.47 -25.15
N ILE A 41 10.60 3.08 -24.99
CA ILE A 41 10.20 1.72 -24.62
C ILE A 41 9.77 0.96 -25.86
N PRO A 42 10.13 -0.33 -25.98
CA PRO A 42 9.67 -1.16 -27.08
C PRO A 42 8.14 -1.41 -26.95
N LEU A 43 7.41 -1.17 -28.04
CA LEU A 43 5.97 -1.39 -28.15
C LEU A 43 5.65 -2.73 -28.80
N PRO A 44 4.51 -3.37 -28.46
CA PRO A 44 3.59 -3.03 -27.35
C PRO A 44 4.11 -3.55 -26.01
N TYR A 45 3.87 -2.78 -24.94
CA TYR A 45 4.12 -3.24 -23.58
C TYR A 45 2.82 -3.30 -22.75
N TRP A 46 2.85 -4.07 -21.65
CA TRP A 46 1.71 -4.30 -20.77
C TRP A 46 1.90 -3.67 -19.38
N GLY A 47 3.12 -3.32 -19.05
CA GLY A 47 3.46 -2.70 -17.76
C GLY A 47 4.97 -2.51 -17.63
N ILE A 48 5.30 -1.68 -16.65
CA ILE A 48 6.68 -1.34 -16.31
C ILE A 48 6.79 -1.32 -14.79
N ASP A 49 7.90 -1.84 -14.29
CA ASP A 49 8.29 -1.69 -12.89
C ASP A 49 9.67 -1.06 -12.77
N PHE A 50 9.81 -0.13 -11.82
CA PHE A 50 11.01 0.64 -11.60
C PHE A 50 11.77 0.16 -10.37
N ASN A 51 13.10 0.14 -10.49
CA ASN A 51 14.06 -0.15 -9.42
C ASN A 51 15.15 0.94 -9.40
N PRO A 52 15.96 1.08 -8.34
CA PRO A 52 16.95 2.14 -8.23
C PRO A 52 17.95 2.19 -9.38
N SER A 53 18.37 1.05 -9.93
CA SER A 53 19.43 0.92 -10.93
C SER A 53 18.97 0.44 -12.32
N PHE A 54 17.75 -0.06 -12.43
CA PHE A 54 17.17 -0.58 -13.67
C PHE A 54 15.65 -0.46 -13.66
N PHE A 55 15.03 -0.70 -14.81
CA PHE A 55 13.59 -0.92 -14.92
C PHE A 55 13.32 -2.14 -15.79
N ASN A 56 12.16 -2.77 -15.61
CA ASN A 56 11.75 -3.85 -16.48
C ASN A 56 10.46 -3.51 -17.20
N VAL A 57 10.38 -3.96 -18.45
CA VAL A 57 9.26 -3.77 -19.35
C VAL A 57 8.64 -5.13 -19.66
N PHE A 58 7.34 -5.24 -19.44
CA PHE A 58 6.54 -6.39 -19.85
C PHE A 58 6.05 -6.15 -21.28
N THR A 59 6.73 -6.69 -22.27
CA THR A 59 6.40 -6.47 -23.69
C THR A 59 5.23 -7.33 -24.19
N ASN A 60 4.95 -8.43 -23.49
CA ASN A 60 3.75 -9.25 -23.61
C ASN A 60 3.55 -10.01 -22.30
N ARG A 61 2.50 -10.83 -22.18
CA ARG A 61 2.21 -11.55 -20.92
C ARG A 61 3.30 -12.51 -20.45
N SER A 62 4.30 -12.78 -21.26
CA SER A 62 5.35 -13.77 -21.01
C SER A 62 6.76 -13.22 -21.06
N VAL A 63 7.01 -12.09 -21.70
CA VAL A 63 8.37 -11.55 -21.89
C VAL A 63 8.61 -10.32 -21.04
N ASN A 64 9.67 -10.38 -20.24
CA ASN A 64 10.16 -9.30 -19.39
C ASN A 64 11.56 -8.90 -19.84
N THR A 65 11.75 -7.65 -20.24
CA THR A 65 13.05 -7.12 -20.65
C THR A 65 13.51 -6.08 -19.63
N PHE A 66 14.71 -6.27 -19.13
CA PHE A 66 15.36 -5.41 -18.15
C PHE A 66 16.28 -4.42 -18.85
N PHE A 67 16.16 -3.16 -18.49
CA PHE A 67 16.97 -2.07 -19.03
C PHE A 67 17.67 -1.32 -17.91
N ASN A 68 18.91 -0.89 -18.13
CA ASN A 68 19.50 0.14 -17.27
C ASN A 68 18.99 1.54 -17.68
N TYR A 69 19.29 2.55 -16.88
CA TYR A 69 18.88 3.93 -17.15
C TYR A 69 19.71 4.65 -18.22
N GLN A 70 20.55 3.92 -18.96
CA GLN A 70 21.17 4.33 -20.22
C GLN A 70 20.47 3.72 -21.45
N GLY A 71 19.38 2.98 -21.25
CA GLY A 71 18.60 2.33 -22.30
C GLY A 71 19.19 1.02 -22.84
N LYS A 72 20.24 0.50 -22.20
CA LYS A 72 20.84 -0.78 -22.60
C LYS A 72 20.06 -1.94 -21.98
N VAL A 73 19.72 -2.95 -22.80
CA VAL A 73 19.16 -4.21 -22.31
C VAL A 73 20.19 -4.93 -21.42
N ILE A 74 19.79 -5.25 -20.22
CA ILE A 74 20.58 -6.04 -19.25
C ILE A 74 20.28 -7.51 -19.45
N ASN A 75 18.97 -7.87 -19.48
CA ASN A 75 18.52 -9.25 -19.57
C ASN A 75 17.09 -9.33 -20.14
N THR A 76 16.71 -10.52 -20.61
CA THR A 76 15.35 -10.81 -21.07
C THR A 76 14.95 -12.19 -20.57
N PHE A 77 13.73 -12.27 -20.02
CA PHE A 77 13.17 -13.51 -19.48
C PHE A 77 11.80 -13.78 -20.09
N GLU A 78 11.56 -15.02 -20.42
CA GLU A 78 10.27 -15.50 -20.93
C GLU A 78 9.51 -16.28 -19.85
N GLU A 79 8.17 -16.26 -19.92
CA GLU A 79 7.25 -17.02 -19.07
C GLU A 79 7.44 -16.84 -17.55
N ARG A 80 7.93 -15.64 -17.11
CA ARG A 80 8.16 -15.33 -15.71
C ARG A 80 7.35 -14.13 -15.27
N ASN A 81 6.68 -14.24 -14.11
CA ASN A 81 6.03 -13.14 -13.39
C ASN A 81 6.89 -12.80 -12.17
N PHE A 82 7.50 -11.64 -12.15
CA PHE A 82 8.36 -11.22 -11.06
C PHE A 82 7.55 -10.64 -9.89
N TYR A 83 7.96 -10.98 -8.68
CA TYR A 83 7.41 -10.45 -7.45
C TYR A 83 8.37 -9.49 -6.76
N TYR A 84 9.65 -9.87 -6.68
CA TYR A 84 10.68 -9.08 -6.01
C TYR A 84 11.97 -9.05 -6.79
N TYR A 85 12.62 -7.91 -6.75
CA TYR A 85 13.91 -7.65 -7.39
C TYR A 85 14.91 -7.21 -6.32
N PHE A 86 16.01 -7.94 -6.15
CA PHE A 86 17.10 -7.60 -5.25
C PHE A 86 18.25 -6.96 -6.01
N SER A 87 18.45 -7.39 -7.25
CA SER A 87 19.41 -6.83 -8.19
C SER A 87 18.96 -7.14 -9.65
N ASP A 88 19.75 -6.79 -10.64
CA ASP A 88 19.54 -7.15 -12.04
C ASP A 88 19.72 -8.66 -12.35
N SER A 89 20.23 -9.41 -11.38
CA SER A 89 20.51 -10.85 -11.48
C SER A 89 19.92 -11.68 -10.31
N SER A 90 19.19 -11.03 -9.39
CA SER A 90 18.64 -11.70 -8.20
C SER A 90 17.19 -11.27 -7.94
N PHE A 91 16.27 -12.24 -8.04
CA PHE A 91 14.82 -11.96 -7.96
C PHE A 91 14.00 -13.18 -7.56
N ILE A 92 12.82 -12.91 -7.02
CA ILE A 92 11.77 -13.92 -6.81
C ILE A 92 10.73 -13.76 -7.92
N TYR A 93 10.43 -14.88 -8.59
CA TYR A 93 9.48 -14.91 -9.71
C TYR A 93 8.64 -16.18 -9.71
N TYR A 94 7.47 -16.11 -10.34
CA TYR A 94 6.65 -17.27 -10.65
C TYR A 94 6.93 -17.68 -12.10
N ASP A 95 7.46 -18.91 -12.26
CA ASP A 95 7.63 -19.55 -13.56
C ASP A 95 6.28 -20.12 -14.02
N ARG A 96 5.77 -19.60 -15.13
CA ARG A 96 4.43 -19.97 -15.64
C ARG A 96 4.39 -21.34 -16.26
N VAL A 97 5.50 -21.83 -16.80
CA VAL A 97 5.61 -23.15 -17.45
C VAL A 97 5.62 -24.24 -16.38
N SER A 98 6.55 -24.14 -15.43
CA SER A 98 6.69 -25.13 -14.35
C SER A 98 5.65 -24.95 -13.24
N LYS A 99 4.95 -23.81 -13.20
CA LYS A 99 4.00 -23.40 -12.14
C LYS A 99 4.63 -23.37 -10.74
N ARG A 100 5.85 -22.81 -10.65
CA ARG A 100 6.64 -22.75 -9.44
C ARG A 100 7.03 -21.32 -9.07
N LEU A 101 7.06 -21.02 -7.78
CA LEU A 101 7.71 -19.84 -7.25
C LEU A 101 9.21 -20.16 -7.11
N MET A 102 10.04 -19.28 -7.66
CA MET A 102 11.48 -19.46 -7.75
C MET A 102 12.21 -18.27 -7.11
N TYR A 103 13.34 -18.53 -6.47
CA TYR A 103 14.37 -17.53 -6.23
C TYR A 103 15.57 -17.90 -7.11
N ASN A 104 15.82 -17.10 -8.14
CA ASN A 104 16.77 -17.45 -9.20
C ASN A 104 16.48 -18.86 -9.74
N ASP A 105 17.40 -19.81 -9.54
CA ASP A 105 17.25 -21.21 -9.95
C ASP A 105 16.75 -22.14 -8.83
N LEU A 106 16.50 -21.60 -7.64
CA LEU A 106 16.00 -22.36 -6.49
C LEU A 106 14.48 -22.41 -6.48
N GLU A 107 13.89 -23.59 -6.49
CA GLU A 107 12.45 -23.77 -6.27
C GLU A 107 12.09 -23.46 -4.81
N LEU A 108 11.22 -22.48 -4.60
CA LEU A 108 10.72 -22.14 -3.28
C LEU A 108 9.44 -22.92 -2.94
N LEU A 109 8.49 -22.93 -3.87
CA LEU A 109 7.23 -23.67 -3.70
C LEU A 109 6.50 -23.86 -5.05
N ARG A 110 5.50 -24.72 -5.06
CA ARG A 110 4.57 -24.87 -6.19
C ARG A 110 3.34 -23.98 -6.00
N GLY A 111 2.89 -23.36 -7.10
CA GLY A 111 1.72 -22.50 -7.16
C GLY A 111 2.04 -21.01 -6.97
N LYS A 112 1.00 -20.20 -7.10
CA LYS A 112 1.05 -18.76 -6.91
C LYS A 112 0.86 -18.42 -5.45
N ILE A 113 1.36 -17.25 -5.07
CA ILE A 113 1.08 -16.58 -3.80
C ILE A 113 0.14 -15.40 -4.07
N LEU A 114 -0.64 -15.01 -3.08
CA LEU A 114 -1.58 -13.88 -3.17
C LEU A 114 -0.93 -12.60 -2.64
N SER A 115 -0.80 -12.50 -1.32
CA SER A 115 -0.12 -11.40 -0.65
C SER A 115 1.26 -11.83 -0.22
N SER A 116 2.24 -10.93 -0.26
CA SER A 116 3.60 -11.29 0.16
C SER A 116 4.36 -10.09 0.72
N TYR A 117 5.32 -10.38 1.59
CA TYR A 117 6.19 -9.41 2.23
C TYR A 117 7.57 -10.03 2.46
N ILE A 118 8.63 -9.26 2.28
CA ILE A 118 10.01 -9.69 2.54
C ILE A 118 10.58 -8.90 3.72
N PHE A 119 11.22 -9.64 4.60
CA PHE A 119 12.03 -9.08 5.68
C PHE A 119 13.28 -9.95 5.85
N ASP A 120 14.45 -9.33 5.72
CA ASP A 120 15.74 -10.03 5.66
C ASP A 120 15.71 -11.17 4.62
N GLU A 121 15.94 -12.40 5.04
CA GLU A 121 15.94 -13.60 4.22
C GLU A 121 14.58 -14.32 4.21
N LEU A 122 13.56 -13.74 4.83
CA LEU A 122 12.26 -14.36 5.01
C LEU A 122 11.26 -13.82 3.99
N LEU A 123 10.58 -14.72 3.31
CA LEU A 123 9.40 -14.43 2.49
C LEU A 123 8.16 -14.91 3.24
N PHE A 124 7.34 -13.95 3.65
CA PHE A 124 5.99 -14.17 4.20
C PHE A 124 4.99 -14.07 3.07
N PHE A 125 4.05 -14.99 3.00
CA PHE A 125 3.05 -14.97 1.92
C PHE A 125 1.76 -15.68 2.33
N GLU A 126 0.69 -15.32 1.63
CA GLU A 126 -0.58 -16.01 1.72
C GLU A 126 -0.74 -17.03 0.60
N LYS A 127 -1.16 -18.23 0.98
CA LYS A 127 -1.55 -19.28 0.09
C LYS A 127 -2.60 -20.21 0.75
N GLU A 128 -3.68 -20.48 0.04
CA GLU A 128 -4.72 -21.42 0.49
C GLU A 128 -5.26 -21.13 1.90
N ASN A 129 -5.57 -19.85 2.17
CA ASN A 129 -6.06 -19.36 3.47
C ASN A 129 -5.09 -19.61 4.64
N LYS A 130 -3.80 -19.63 4.36
CA LYS A 130 -2.73 -19.74 5.32
C LYS A 130 -1.68 -18.67 5.10
N ILE A 131 -1.12 -18.15 6.18
CA ILE A 131 0.09 -17.36 6.14
C ILE A 131 1.27 -18.32 6.32
N GLN A 132 2.21 -18.27 5.40
CA GLN A 132 3.36 -19.17 5.34
C GLN A 132 4.65 -18.38 5.28
N THR A 133 5.73 -19.00 5.75
CA THR A 133 7.06 -18.37 5.74
C THR A 133 8.11 -19.36 5.26
N ILE A 134 8.96 -18.88 4.37
CA ILE A 134 10.15 -19.60 3.91
C ILE A 134 11.38 -18.70 4.02
N ASN A 135 12.54 -19.30 4.29
CA ASN A 135 13.80 -18.66 4.00
C ASN A 135 14.05 -18.78 2.50
N PHE A 136 14.00 -17.67 1.76
CA PHE A 136 14.04 -17.73 0.29
C PHE A 136 15.45 -18.00 -0.26
N LEU A 137 16.53 -17.76 0.53
CA LEU A 137 17.89 -18.09 0.11
C LEU A 137 18.16 -19.60 0.14
N SER A 138 17.59 -20.30 1.11
CA SER A 138 17.75 -21.76 1.27
C SER A 138 16.60 -22.58 0.70
N GLY A 139 15.43 -21.97 0.47
CA GLY A 139 14.19 -22.65 0.12
C GLY A 139 13.55 -23.39 1.31
N GLN A 140 14.08 -23.22 2.54
CA GLN A 140 13.57 -23.90 3.71
C GLN A 140 12.22 -23.33 4.14
N PHE A 141 11.19 -24.19 4.19
CA PHE A 141 9.92 -23.90 4.84
C PHE A 141 10.11 -23.81 6.36
N LEU A 142 9.59 -22.75 6.97
CA LEU A 142 9.78 -22.50 8.41
C LEU A 142 8.51 -22.79 9.20
N TRP A 143 7.40 -22.16 8.85
CA TRP A 143 6.13 -22.33 9.55
C TRP A 143 4.93 -21.91 8.69
N GLU A 144 3.76 -22.32 9.15
CA GLU A 144 2.47 -21.86 8.62
C GLU A 144 1.48 -21.53 9.75
N PHE A 145 0.62 -20.57 9.50
CA PHE A 145 -0.51 -20.21 10.35
C PHE A 145 -1.80 -20.28 9.54
N SER A 146 -2.75 -21.11 9.97
CA SER A 146 -4.06 -21.23 9.30
C SER A 146 -5.02 -20.17 9.81
N LEU A 147 -5.61 -19.36 8.91
CA LEU A 147 -6.63 -18.37 9.28
C LEU A 147 -7.90 -19.01 9.85
N SER A 148 -8.19 -20.27 9.49
CA SER A 148 -9.33 -21.03 10.06
C SER A 148 -9.21 -21.25 11.57
N SER A 149 -8.00 -21.18 12.15
CA SER A 149 -7.79 -21.24 13.61
C SER A 149 -8.34 -20.03 14.35
N LEU A 150 -8.60 -18.93 13.64
CA LEU A 150 -9.26 -17.75 14.22
C LEU A 150 -10.78 -17.93 14.41
N GLY A 151 -11.34 -19.02 13.84
CA GLY A 151 -12.78 -19.21 13.74
C GLY A 151 -13.37 -18.45 12.56
N LYS A 152 -14.66 -18.12 12.64
CA LYS A 152 -15.34 -17.32 11.62
C LYS A 152 -15.64 -15.92 12.13
N GLY A 153 -15.58 -14.96 11.21
CA GLY A 153 -16.11 -13.63 11.43
C GLY A 153 -17.63 -13.62 11.24
N LYS A 154 -18.29 -12.60 11.76
CA LYS A 154 -19.72 -12.39 11.56
C LYS A 154 -19.94 -10.99 11.01
N ASP A 155 -20.64 -10.90 9.89
CA ASP A 155 -21.04 -9.60 9.34
C ASP A 155 -22.16 -9.03 10.22
N TYR A 156 -21.92 -7.86 10.82
CA TYR A 156 -22.88 -7.25 11.74
C TYR A 156 -24.16 -6.74 11.06
N SER A 157 -24.14 -6.54 9.74
CA SER A 157 -25.29 -6.03 8.98
C SER A 157 -26.21 -7.13 8.46
N THR A 158 -25.64 -8.30 8.15
CA THR A 158 -26.38 -9.45 7.60
C THR A 158 -26.47 -10.63 8.55
N ASP A 159 -25.71 -10.64 9.65
CA ASP A 159 -25.51 -11.77 10.55
C ASP A 159 -24.86 -12.99 9.90
N GLU A 160 -24.39 -12.87 8.65
CA GLU A 160 -23.75 -13.97 7.91
C GLU A 160 -22.33 -14.21 8.43
N GLU A 161 -21.98 -15.51 8.54
CA GLU A 161 -20.62 -15.90 8.86
C GLU A 161 -19.73 -15.85 7.62
N PHE A 162 -18.48 -15.43 7.81
CA PHE A 162 -17.46 -15.45 6.75
C PHE A 162 -16.12 -16.00 7.28
N ASP A 163 -15.34 -16.56 6.36
CA ASP A 163 -13.96 -16.96 6.64
C ASP A 163 -13.04 -15.73 6.52
N TYR A 164 -12.07 -15.62 7.42
CA TYR A 164 -11.09 -14.55 7.36
C TYR A 164 -10.12 -14.72 6.19
N GLU A 165 -9.81 -13.62 5.53
CA GLU A 165 -8.85 -13.54 4.43
C GLU A 165 -7.79 -12.46 4.74
N VAL A 166 -6.58 -12.62 4.20
CA VAL A 166 -5.55 -11.57 4.32
C VAL A 166 -5.87 -10.43 3.37
N GLU A 167 -6.10 -9.24 3.91
CA GLU A 167 -6.23 -8.02 3.10
C GLU A 167 -4.86 -7.36 2.88
N GLN A 168 -4.03 -7.34 3.93
CA GLN A 168 -2.73 -6.68 3.85
C GLN A 168 -1.73 -7.28 4.86
N ILE A 169 -0.52 -7.61 4.40
CA ILE A 169 0.62 -7.76 5.29
C ILE A 169 1.16 -6.34 5.55
N VAL A 170 1.01 -5.86 6.79
CA VAL A 170 1.28 -4.45 7.14
C VAL A 170 2.77 -4.20 7.35
N GLY A 171 3.46 -5.15 7.97
CA GLY A 171 4.90 -5.07 8.21
C GLY A 171 5.33 -5.81 9.49
N ILE A 172 6.55 -5.59 9.92
CA ILE A 172 7.15 -6.24 11.10
C ILE A 172 7.57 -5.20 12.12
N TYR A 173 7.20 -5.42 13.38
CA TYR A 173 7.66 -4.64 14.51
C TYR A 173 7.89 -5.53 15.74
N ASN A 174 9.04 -5.40 16.39
CA ASN A 174 9.44 -6.19 17.56
C ASN A 174 9.30 -7.72 17.35
N ASN A 175 9.80 -8.24 16.22
CA ASN A 175 9.70 -9.64 15.82
C ASN A 175 8.26 -10.16 15.66
N ILE A 176 7.28 -9.28 15.49
CA ILE A 176 5.90 -9.62 15.21
C ILE A 176 5.54 -9.18 13.79
N LEU A 177 5.08 -10.12 12.97
CA LEU A 177 4.47 -9.86 11.67
C LEU A 177 3.03 -9.39 11.90
N TRP A 178 2.72 -8.17 11.52
CA TRP A 178 1.39 -7.60 11.61
C TRP A 178 0.63 -7.79 10.30
N VAL A 179 -0.52 -8.42 10.41
CA VAL A 179 -1.38 -8.72 9.26
C VAL A 179 -2.78 -8.16 9.53
N TYR A 180 -3.27 -7.38 8.58
CA TYR A 180 -4.67 -6.97 8.54
C TYR A 180 -5.48 -8.03 7.80
N ILE A 181 -6.51 -8.53 8.46
CA ILE A 181 -7.44 -9.50 7.92
C ILE A 181 -8.77 -8.83 7.56
N GLU A 182 -9.31 -9.19 6.41
CA GLU A 182 -10.52 -8.57 5.87
C GLU A 182 -11.68 -8.62 6.88
N ARG A 183 -12.34 -7.47 7.09
CA ARG A 183 -13.47 -7.28 8.00
C ARG A 183 -13.22 -7.65 9.46
N GLY A 184 -12.05 -8.19 9.78
CA GLY A 184 -11.80 -8.78 11.08
C GLY A 184 -10.91 -7.98 12.00
N GLY A 185 -9.92 -7.29 11.47
CA GLY A 185 -8.96 -6.56 12.31
C GLY A 185 -7.50 -6.98 12.07
N PHE A 186 -6.74 -7.09 13.14
CA PHE A 186 -5.31 -7.38 13.06
C PHE A 186 -4.94 -8.64 13.82
N ILE A 187 -3.98 -9.37 13.28
CA ILE A 187 -3.25 -10.41 13.99
C ILE A 187 -1.77 -10.10 14.00
N GLY A 188 -1.10 -10.46 15.09
CA GLY A 188 0.35 -10.41 15.23
C GLY A 188 0.92 -11.81 15.39
N LEU A 189 1.76 -12.22 14.45
CA LEU A 189 2.41 -13.53 14.43
C LEU A 189 3.91 -13.38 14.74
N ASP A 190 4.44 -14.22 15.60
CA ASP A 190 5.89 -14.32 15.83
C ASP A 190 6.59 -14.71 14.52
N ILE A 191 7.57 -13.93 14.08
CA ILE A 191 8.22 -14.14 12.77
C ILE A 191 9.05 -15.43 12.69
N GLN A 192 9.47 -15.99 13.82
CA GLN A 192 10.31 -17.21 13.86
C GLN A 192 9.48 -18.48 13.96
N THR A 193 8.35 -18.41 14.66
CA THR A 193 7.55 -19.62 15.00
C THR A 193 6.18 -19.65 14.35
N GLY A 194 5.66 -18.51 13.85
CA GLY A 194 4.30 -18.38 13.36
C GLY A 194 3.23 -18.41 14.47
N GLU A 195 3.62 -18.38 15.74
CA GLU A 195 2.70 -18.39 16.87
C GLU A 195 1.89 -17.09 16.91
N LEU A 196 0.57 -17.21 17.12
CA LEU A 196 -0.32 -16.07 17.29
C LEU A 196 -0.04 -15.40 18.65
N LYS A 197 0.56 -14.21 18.62
CA LYS A 197 0.84 -13.40 19.80
C LYS A 197 -0.24 -12.37 20.09
N HIS A 198 -0.84 -11.80 19.03
CA HIS A 198 -1.87 -10.78 19.17
C HIS A 198 -3.06 -11.08 18.28
N ARG A 199 -4.26 -10.88 18.84
CA ARG A 199 -5.53 -11.02 18.15
C ARG A 199 -6.41 -9.82 18.47
N ILE A 200 -6.59 -8.94 17.47
CA ILE A 200 -7.38 -7.73 17.59
C ILE A 200 -8.50 -7.82 16.57
N LEU A 201 -9.61 -8.42 16.94
CA LEU A 201 -10.77 -8.60 16.08
C LEU A 201 -11.83 -7.55 16.45
N GLY A 202 -11.87 -6.48 15.66
CA GLY A 202 -12.76 -5.35 15.92
C GLY A 202 -12.17 -4.31 16.89
N ILE A 203 -12.88 -3.20 17.07
CA ILE A 203 -12.54 -2.11 17.98
C ILE A 203 -13.63 -2.03 19.05
N PRO A 204 -13.28 -2.19 20.34
CA PRO A 204 -14.24 -2.01 21.40
C PRO A 204 -14.90 -0.62 21.32
N LYS A 205 -16.23 -0.55 21.40
CA LYS A 205 -17.03 0.68 21.33
C LYS A 205 -16.52 1.77 22.29
N ARG A 206 -16.03 1.38 23.47
CA ARG A 206 -15.44 2.28 24.47
C ARG A 206 -14.19 3.02 24.01
N ASN A 207 -13.53 2.53 22.94
CA ASN A 207 -12.31 3.15 22.38
C ASN A 207 -12.61 4.08 21.21
N LEU A 208 -13.88 4.29 20.88
CA LEU A 208 -14.30 5.25 19.85
C LEU A 208 -14.22 6.66 20.44
N LEU A 209 -13.45 7.53 19.81
CA LEU A 209 -13.33 8.94 20.14
C LEU A 209 -13.99 9.78 19.05
N GLY A 210 -14.91 10.69 19.46
CA GLY A 210 -15.73 11.50 18.56
C GLY A 210 -17.15 10.96 18.40
N LYS A 211 -17.92 11.53 17.48
CA LYS A 211 -19.32 11.11 17.25
C LYS A 211 -19.35 9.70 16.66
N VAL A 212 -20.01 8.80 17.35
CA VAL A 212 -20.29 7.45 16.86
C VAL A 212 -21.60 7.51 16.06
N ASP A 213 -21.60 6.94 14.84
CA ASP A 213 -22.87 6.77 14.13
C ASP A 213 -23.82 5.90 14.94
N SER A 214 -25.05 6.37 15.13
CA SER A 214 -26.07 5.78 15.98
C SER A 214 -26.57 4.39 15.55
N TYR A 215 -26.01 3.86 14.45
CA TYR A 215 -26.45 2.61 13.83
C TYR A 215 -25.70 1.36 14.29
N VAL A 216 -24.70 1.48 15.19
CA VAL A 216 -23.92 0.33 15.64
C VAL A 216 -24.35 -0.09 17.03
N ASP A 217 -25.23 -1.07 17.11
CA ASP A 217 -25.69 -1.70 18.37
C ASP A 217 -24.69 -2.74 18.94
N SER A 218 -23.58 -3.03 18.24
CA SER A 218 -22.60 -4.01 18.69
C SER A 218 -21.62 -3.42 19.71
N GLU A 219 -21.14 -4.24 20.65
CA GLU A 219 -20.09 -3.87 21.61
C GLU A 219 -18.74 -3.64 20.92
N GLU A 220 -18.57 -4.14 19.70
CA GLU A 220 -17.37 -4.03 18.90
C GLU A 220 -17.67 -3.35 17.56
N PHE A 221 -16.75 -2.51 17.11
CA PHE A 221 -16.80 -1.81 15.84
C PHE A 221 -15.81 -2.45 14.86
N TYR A 222 -16.28 -2.91 13.71
CA TYR A 222 -15.40 -3.51 12.71
C TYR A 222 -14.49 -2.47 12.07
N ILE A 223 -13.24 -2.87 11.83
CA ILE A 223 -12.29 -2.08 11.06
C ILE A 223 -12.71 -2.11 9.59
N PHE A 224 -12.73 -0.93 8.97
CA PHE A 224 -13.35 -0.73 7.67
C PHE A 224 -12.76 -1.60 6.56
N TYR A 225 -13.64 -2.17 5.76
CA TYR A 225 -13.36 -2.81 4.49
C TYR A 225 -12.56 -1.89 3.56
N ARG A 226 -11.49 -2.41 2.95
CA ARG A 226 -10.56 -1.71 2.03
C ARG A 226 -9.77 -0.54 2.65
N ALA A 227 -9.65 -0.48 3.95
CA ALA A 227 -8.69 0.44 4.55
C ALA A 227 -7.25 -0.02 4.25
N LYS A 228 -6.37 0.91 3.94
CA LYS A 228 -4.93 0.65 3.89
C LYS A 228 -4.28 1.17 5.15
N PHE A 229 -3.41 0.35 5.72
CA PHE A 229 -2.71 0.66 6.95
C PHE A 229 -1.21 0.82 6.69
N ILE A 230 -0.61 1.73 7.45
CA ILE A 230 0.81 2.02 7.42
C ILE A 230 1.39 1.69 8.80
N LEU A 231 2.47 0.92 8.82
CA LEU A 231 3.29 0.73 10.00
C LEU A 231 4.39 1.80 10.01
N ASP A 232 4.37 2.68 11.03
CA ASP A 232 5.50 3.52 11.36
C ASP A 232 6.45 2.71 12.26
N GLU A 233 7.46 2.09 11.67
CA GLU A 233 8.42 1.25 12.38
C GLU A 233 9.24 2.04 13.40
N LYS A 234 9.46 3.34 13.20
CA LYS A 234 10.23 4.19 14.13
C LYS A 234 9.47 4.42 15.42
N LYS A 235 8.16 4.57 15.32
CA LYS A 235 7.28 4.83 16.46
C LYS A 235 6.62 3.58 17.02
N GLY A 236 6.61 2.48 16.26
CA GLY A 236 5.88 1.27 16.61
C GLY A 236 4.37 1.50 16.66
N ILE A 237 3.83 2.17 15.64
CA ILE A 237 2.38 2.40 15.53
C ILE A 237 1.86 1.96 14.16
N ILE A 238 0.66 1.39 14.14
CA ILE A 238 -0.11 1.16 12.90
C ILE A 238 -1.17 2.25 12.79
N ILE A 239 -1.24 2.90 11.65
CA ILE A 239 -2.20 3.97 11.39
C ILE A 239 -2.95 3.77 10.08
N GLY A 240 -4.12 4.37 9.98
CA GLY A 240 -4.90 4.44 8.74
C GLY A 240 -5.93 5.57 8.80
N LEU A 241 -6.30 6.08 7.64
CA LEU A 241 -7.36 7.07 7.51
C LEU A 241 -8.30 6.64 6.39
N ILE A 242 -9.57 6.54 6.68
CA ILE A 242 -10.62 6.27 5.70
C ILE A 242 -11.88 7.03 6.04
N ALA A 243 -12.49 7.64 5.05
CA ALA A 243 -13.66 8.50 5.24
C ALA A 243 -13.41 9.54 6.34
N ASP A 244 -14.16 9.49 7.42
CA ASP A 244 -14.05 10.38 8.58
C ASP A 244 -13.46 9.71 9.82
N ARG A 245 -12.65 8.67 9.63
CA ARG A 245 -12.06 7.88 10.72
C ARG A 245 -10.55 7.80 10.60
N PHE A 246 -9.85 8.25 11.62
CA PHE A 246 -8.42 7.99 11.81
C PHE A 246 -8.25 6.85 12.81
N PHE A 247 -7.49 5.87 12.42
CA PHE A 247 -7.22 4.65 13.18
C PHE A 247 -5.78 4.63 13.65
N GLU A 248 -5.55 4.16 14.88
CA GLU A 248 -4.21 4.04 15.47
C GLU A 248 -4.14 2.81 16.39
N ILE A 249 -3.07 2.04 16.26
CA ILE A 249 -2.65 1.02 17.22
C ILE A 249 -1.24 1.35 17.67
N ASP A 250 -1.04 1.56 18.97
CA ASP A 250 0.27 1.70 19.58
C ASP A 250 0.79 0.32 20.02
N LEU A 251 1.79 -0.16 19.32
CA LEU A 251 2.39 -1.49 19.50
C LEU A 251 3.37 -1.56 20.67
N ASN A 252 3.71 -0.42 21.29
CA ASN A 252 4.61 -0.36 22.44
C ASN A 252 3.88 -0.56 23.78
N LYS A 253 2.54 -0.54 23.76
CA LYS A 253 1.76 -0.72 24.98
C LYS A 253 1.74 -2.18 25.40
N GLU A 254 1.81 -2.43 26.70
CA GLU A 254 1.65 -3.76 27.28
C GLU A 254 0.33 -4.42 26.84
N LYS A 255 -0.75 -3.65 26.85
CA LYS A 255 -2.03 -4.04 26.28
C LYS A 255 -2.29 -3.27 24.99
N ILE A 256 -2.05 -3.93 23.88
CA ILE A 256 -2.30 -3.37 22.55
C ILE A 256 -3.81 -3.24 22.35
N THR A 257 -4.26 -2.01 22.12
CA THR A 257 -5.67 -1.69 21.97
C THR A 257 -5.83 -0.67 20.83
N PRO A 258 -6.66 -0.98 19.82
CA PRO A 258 -6.91 -0.04 18.74
C PRO A 258 -7.73 1.17 19.23
N MET A 259 -7.39 2.33 18.69
CA MET A 259 -8.09 3.59 18.91
C MET A 259 -8.68 4.08 17.59
N LEU A 260 -9.89 4.57 17.64
CA LEU A 260 -10.57 5.16 16.50
C LEU A 260 -10.97 6.60 16.83
N TYR A 261 -10.46 7.55 16.04
CA TYR A 261 -10.74 8.98 16.21
C TYR A 261 -11.72 9.44 15.13
N GLY A 262 -12.85 10.01 15.54
CA GLY A 262 -13.77 10.68 14.63
C GLY A 262 -13.16 11.98 14.12
N MET A 263 -13.12 12.14 12.79
CA MET A 263 -12.52 13.31 12.14
C MET A 263 -13.59 14.27 11.60
N TRP A 264 -14.88 13.93 11.75
CA TRP A 264 -15.97 14.69 11.14
C TRP A 264 -15.94 16.18 11.46
N ASP A 265 -15.88 16.55 12.76
CA ASP A 265 -15.91 17.95 13.18
C ASP A 265 -14.68 18.76 12.65
N LYS A 266 -13.54 18.06 12.46
CA LYS A 266 -12.31 18.64 11.89
C LYS A 266 -12.41 18.82 10.38
N MET A 267 -13.00 17.85 9.69
CA MET A 267 -13.27 17.92 8.25
C MET A 267 -14.29 19.02 7.94
N GLU A 268 -15.36 19.12 8.71
CA GLU A 268 -16.37 20.15 8.52
C GLU A 268 -15.79 21.57 8.67
N LYS A 269 -14.93 21.80 9.66
CA LYS A 269 -14.21 23.08 9.83
C LYS A 269 -13.32 23.43 8.62
N MET A 270 -12.85 22.43 7.88
CA MET A 270 -12.02 22.59 6.68
C MET A 270 -12.82 22.48 5.38
N ASN A 271 -14.16 22.44 5.45
CA ASN A 271 -15.08 22.23 4.33
C ASN A 271 -14.83 20.93 3.53
N LEU A 272 -14.30 19.89 4.19
CA LEU A 272 -14.08 18.60 3.56
C LEU A 272 -15.32 17.70 3.66
N LYS A 273 -15.66 17.00 2.58
CA LYS A 273 -16.70 15.98 2.59
C LYS A 273 -16.14 14.60 2.95
N LYS A 274 -16.68 13.98 4.01
CA LYS A 274 -16.18 12.71 4.54
C LYS A 274 -16.09 11.58 3.51
N TYR A 275 -17.07 11.49 2.62
CA TYR A 275 -17.14 10.40 1.64
C TYR A 275 -16.13 10.50 0.49
N GLY A 276 -15.36 11.59 0.42
CA GLY A 276 -14.35 11.78 -0.61
C GLY A 276 -12.97 11.27 -0.21
N ILE A 277 -12.70 10.98 1.07
CA ILE A 277 -11.38 10.53 1.51
C ILE A 277 -11.21 9.06 1.16
N ASN A 278 -10.20 8.79 0.33
CA ASN A 278 -9.77 7.46 -0.03
C ASN A 278 -8.77 6.93 1.01
N GLY A 279 -8.79 5.62 1.27
CA GLY A 279 -7.87 4.97 2.19
C GLY A 279 -6.41 4.91 1.72
N ASN A 280 -6.09 5.34 0.49
CA ASN A 280 -4.71 5.50 0.04
C ASN A 280 -4.10 6.74 0.66
N THR A 281 -3.17 6.54 1.57
CA THR A 281 -2.47 7.59 2.30
C THR A 281 -0.97 7.38 2.21
N SER A 282 -0.20 8.44 2.48
CA SER A 282 1.26 8.37 2.52
C SER A 282 1.74 9.05 3.81
N LEU A 283 2.61 8.38 4.54
CA LEU A 283 3.19 8.90 5.78
C LEU A 283 4.60 9.41 5.51
N GLN A 284 4.87 10.63 5.97
CA GLN A 284 6.22 11.17 6.03
C GLN A 284 6.42 11.87 7.38
N GLU A 285 7.36 11.37 8.17
CA GLU A 285 7.54 11.78 9.55
C GLU A 285 6.24 11.67 10.37
N ASP A 286 5.71 12.78 10.87
CA ASP A 286 4.45 12.84 11.66
C ASP A 286 3.24 13.28 10.84
N LEU A 287 3.40 13.37 9.54
CA LEU A 287 2.40 13.91 8.63
C LEU A 287 1.82 12.80 7.75
N LEU A 288 0.52 12.56 7.90
CA LEU A 288 -0.23 11.66 7.06
C LEU A 288 -0.91 12.47 5.95
N TYR A 289 -0.48 12.22 4.72
CA TYR A 289 -1.04 12.82 3.52
C TYR A 289 -2.17 11.97 2.99
N PHE A 290 -3.26 12.61 2.61
CA PHE A 290 -4.45 11.95 2.06
C PHE A 290 -5.03 12.79 0.92
N TYR A 291 -5.90 12.21 0.11
CA TYR A 291 -6.65 12.98 -0.87
C TYR A 291 -8.16 12.77 -0.74
N ASN A 292 -8.89 13.83 -1.11
CA ASN A 292 -10.34 13.83 -1.21
C ASN A 292 -10.74 13.84 -2.68
N ASP A 293 -11.30 12.72 -3.12
CA ASP A 293 -11.65 12.50 -4.51
C ASP A 293 -12.86 13.34 -4.98
N LYS A 294 -13.74 13.72 -4.05
CA LYS A 294 -14.92 14.54 -4.34
C LYS A 294 -14.58 16.00 -4.58
N GLU A 295 -13.69 16.55 -3.75
CA GLU A 295 -13.28 17.94 -3.80
C GLU A 295 -12.01 18.15 -4.63
N LEU A 296 -11.39 17.05 -5.11
CA LEU A 296 -10.14 17.06 -5.87
C LEU A 296 -8.99 17.76 -5.12
N GLN A 297 -8.88 17.49 -3.85
CA GLN A 297 -7.92 18.13 -2.96
C GLN A 297 -7.06 17.09 -2.28
N PHE A 298 -5.85 17.46 -1.89
CA PHE A 298 -5.10 16.70 -0.90
C PHE A 298 -5.06 17.45 0.43
N GLY A 299 -4.91 16.67 1.50
CA GLY A 299 -4.82 17.20 2.84
C GLY A 299 -3.68 16.57 3.63
N ILE A 300 -3.36 17.18 4.76
CA ILE A 300 -2.32 16.74 5.67
C ILE A 300 -2.91 16.69 7.08
N LEU A 301 -2.80 15.53 7.69
CA LEU A 301 -3.15 15.28 9.09
C LEU A 301 -1.87 15.10 9.90
N ASP A 302 -1.73 15.83 10.98
CA ASP A 302 -0.70 15.61 11.99
C ASP A 302 -1.13 14.43 12.87
N ILE A 303 -0.38 13.33 12.83
CA ILE A 303 -0.74 12.10 13.54
C ILE A 303 -0.56 12.22 15.07
N ASN A 304 0.19 13.19 15.59
CA ASN A 304 0.36 13.41 17.02
C ASN A 304 -0.82 14.18 17.60
N THR A 305 -1.21 15.28 16.96
CA THR A 305 -2.33 16.14 17.42
C THR A 305 -3.69 15.65 16.94
N LYS A 306 -3.72 14.79 15.92
CA LYS A 306 -4.94 14.35 15.22
C LYS A 306 -5.67 15.51 14.52
N GLU A 307 -4.97 16.60 14.20
CA GLU A 307 -5.53 17.76 13.51
C GLU A 307 -5.23 17.76 12.02
N ILE A 308 -6.21 18.18 11.21
CA ILE A 308 -5.99 18.46 9.79
C ILE A 308 -5.35 19.84 9.72
N ILE A 309 -4.08 19.89 9.34
CA ILE A 309 -3.25 21.12 9.38
C ILE A 309 -3.14 21.83 8.02
N TYR A 310 -3.56 21.14 6.95
CA TYR A 310 -3.52 21.69 5.59
C TYR A 310 -4.54 21.01 4.68
N ILE A 311 -5.15 21.80 3.80
CA ILE A 311 -5.94 21.36 2.65
C ILE A 311 -5.50 22.20 1.44
N SER A 312 -5.26 21.55 0.32
CA SER A 312 -4.88 22.22 -0.93
C SER A 312 -6.08 22.92 -1.59
N GLU A 313 -5.78 23.85 -2.50
CA GLU A 313 -6.77 24.23 -3.51
C GLU A 313 -7.16 23.02 -4.37
N PRO A 314 -8.32 23.06 -5.02
CA PRO A 314 -8.74 21.99 -5.92
C PRO A 314 -7.74 21.78 -7.06
N ILE A 315 -7.39 20.51 -7.30
CA ILE A 315 -6.51 20.11 -8.39
C ILE A 315 -7.29 20.18 -9.70
N ALA A 316 -6.73 20.83 -10.70
CA ALA A 316 -7.35 20.93 -12.03
C ALA A 316 -7.26 19.57 -12.75
N VAL A 317 -8.27 18.75 -12.58
CA VAL A 317 -8.45 17.47 -13.28
C VAL A 317 -9.37 17.68 -14.46
N GLY A 318 -8.95 17.25 -15.66
CA GLY A 318 -9.78 17.33 -16.86
C GLY A 318 -11.10 16.55 -16.72
N GLU A 319 -12.13 16.96 -17.44
CA GLU A 319 -13.41 16.25 -17.44
C GLU A 319 -13.27 14.85 -18.03
N ARG A 320 -13.84 13.86 -17.35
CA ARG A 320 -13.98 12.50 -17.84
C ARG A 320 -15.38 11.98 -17.47
N ASP A 321 -16.10 11.50 -18.47
CA ASP A 321 -17.53 11.24 -18.35
C ASP A 321 -17.94 10.05 -17.48
N ASP A 322 -17.01 9.18 -17.07
CA ASP A 322 -17.33 7.84 -16.57
C ASP A 322 -16.58 7.34 -15.32
N SER A 323 -15.73 8.13 -14.69
CA SER A 323 -14.99 7.66 -13.52
C SER A 323 -15.54 8.18 -12.19
N PHE A 324 -15.90 7.26 -11.30
CA PHE A 324 -16.29 7.56 -9.92
C PHE A 324 -15.12 8.06 -9.06
N THR A 325 -13.89 7.73 -9.45
CA THR A 325 -12.65 8.15 -8.79
C THR A 325 -11.84 9.03 -9.73
N ARG A 326 -11.60 10.28 -9.33
CA ARG A 326 -10.89 11.30 -10.15
C ARG A 326 -9.42 11.42 -9.77
N LEU A 327 -9.05 11.08 -8.53
CA LEU A 327 -7.68 10.94 -8.06
C LEU A 327 -7.41 9.47 -7.77
N ARG A 328 -6.25 8.94 -8.21
CA ARG A 328 -5.93 7.50 -8.15
C ARG A 328 -4.88 7.15 -7.13
N ASP A 329 -3.85 7.96 -7.01
CA ASP A 329 -2.71 7.65 -6.15
C ASP A 329 -2.07 8.94 -5.63
N LEU A 330 -1.51 8.85 -4.42
CA LEU A 330 -0.78 9.93 -3.77
C LEU A 330 0.48 9.35 -3.14
N LYS A 331 1.61 10.02 -3.38
CA LYS A 331 2.89 9.72 -2.72
C LYS A 331 3.58 11.00 -2.33
N VAL A 332 4.46 10.89 -1.34
CA VAL A 332 5.20 12.03 -0.80
C VAL A 332 6.68 11.68 -0.75
N SER A 333 7.52 12.64 -1.08
CA SER A 333 8.96 12.53 -0.96
C SER A 333 9.56 13.90 -0.70
N GLU A 334 10.33 14.04 0.36
CA GLU A 334 10.91 15.30 0.82
C GLU A 334 9.84 16.40 1.02
N ASN A 335 9.94 17.49 0.26
CA ASN A 335 8.99 18.61 0.32
C ASN A 335 7.93 18.55 -0.80
N LYS A 336 7.81 17.42 -1.51
CA LYS A 336 6.92 17.27 -2.66
C LYS A 336 5.80 16.28 -2.42
N VAL A 337 4.64 16.62 -2.95
CA VAL A 337 3.47 15.75 -3.04
C VAL A 337 3.21 15.45 -4.51
N TYR A 338 3.05 14.18 -4.82
CA TYR A 338 2.80 13.66 -6.16
C TYR A 338 1.42 13.04 -6.19
N ILE A 339 0.58 13.44 -7.13
CA ILE A 339 -0.79 12.96 -7.25
C ILE A 339 -1.06 12.56 -8.70
N LEU A 340 -1.42 11.30 -8.90
CA LEU A 340 -1.89 10.81 -10.20
C LEU A 340 -3.41 10.94 -10.27
N ASP A 341 -3.92 11.57 -11.32
CA ASP A 341 -5.36 11.65 -11.58
C ASP A 341 -5.88 10.54 -12.51
N SER A 342 -7.18 10.48 -12.68
CA SER A 342 -7.85 9.49 -13.56
C SER A 342 -7.61 9.75 -15.06
N ASN A 343 -7.16 10.93 -15.44
CA ASN A 343 -6.78 11.29 -16.80
C ASN A 343 -5.31 10.98 -17.09
N HIS A 344 -4.66 10.23 -16.20
CA HIS A 344 -3.25 9.88 -16.31
C HIS A 344 -2.32 11.10 -16.29
N THR A 345 -2.68 12.15 -15.57
CA THR A 345 -1.81 13.29 -15.32
C THR A 345 -1.19 13.18 -13.93
N LEU A 346 0.13 13.24 -13.85
CA LEU A 346 0.88 13.33 -12.61
C LEU A 346 1.09 14.80 -12.25
N HIS A 347 0.44 15.25 -11.18
CA HIS A 347 0.57 16.58 -10.62
C HIS A 347 1.62 16.59 -9.51
N ILE A 348 2.51 17.59 -9.53
CA ILE A 348 3.56 17.75 -8.55
C ILE A 348 3.38 19.07 -7.81
N PHE A 349 3.29 18.97 -6.51
CA PHE A 349 3.21 20.11 -5.60
C PHE A 349 4.46 20.19 -4.76
N GLU A 350 5.02 21.37 -4.59
CA GLU A 350 6.16 21.61 -3.74
C GLU A 350 5.76 22.52 -2.57
N ARG A 351 6.23 22.18 -1.37
CA ARG A 351 6.01 22.97 -0.17
C ARG A 351 6.80 24.29 -0.26
N GLU A 352 6.12 25.41 -0.09
CA GLU A 352 6.74 26.73 0.01
C GLU A 352 7.66 26.78 1.25
N LYS A 353 8.85 27.38 1.06
CA LYS A 353 9.84 27.55 2.13
C LYS A 353 9.42 28.59 3.16
#